data_b39d7b72ba660ce241eb1ff06ff602fe
#
_entry.id   b39d7b72ba660ce241eb1ff06ff602fe
#
_cell.length_a   1.000
_cell.length_b   1.000
_cell.length_c   1.000
_cell.angle_alpha   90.00
_cell.angle_beta   90.00
_cell.angle_gamma   90.00
#
_symmetry.space_group_name_H-M   'P 1'
#
loop_
_entity.id
_entity.type
_entity.pdbx_description
1 polymer ?
#
loop_
_entity_poly.entity_id
_entity_poly.type
_entity_poly.pdbx_seq_one_letter_code
_entity_poly.pdbx_strand_id
1 'polypeptide(L)'
;LMLEMPKWWEDAHPRAQCRDAQGMSVHLSFSSGEWLAVCSHVMERFQRWLEESGWDRYVIGWHLAAGNTEEFIRPTIHAHQFQDYSEASREAFALWLEEKYETIDRLNEAWHTRLGGFQDARIPTPAERAYGWRGDLRDGIAEARTIDYYRFYSREVSAFAQKLVRAAKRVTGHRQVMGIFYGNMVLCWPEHAHNDMSVLLADKEIDFLASPFAYSRARAQGIHWGFQAALDAARLHEKPFFVEADVRTSLSEPLSKSLPHASPVANDIYDGPVWLGPQTVEGSLGQMTRALADILTHSAALWWFDICGGWYDRPEYMAFQRRAAEIARASLTDAAERPVSAVCVFVDEDAPNHFAPSAGGTLAALIPDQMVELGAAGA
;
A
#
# COMPACT_ATOMS: atom_id res chain seq x y z
N LEU A 1 2.35 14.56 -0.75
CA LEU A 1 3.56 14.90 -1.52
C LEU A 1 4.03 13.65 -2.26
N MET A 2 3.88 13.66 -3.58
CA MET A 2 4.37 12.60 -4.47
C MET A 2 5.86 12.75 -4.69
N LEU A 3 6.60 11.64 -4.53
CA LEU A 3 8.06 11.60 -4.56
C LEU A 3 8.58 10.75 -5.73
N GLU A 4 7.82 10.75 -6.81
CA GLU A 4 8.22 10.15 -8.08
C GLU A 4 9.17 11.07 -8.86
N MET A 5 10.10 10.45 -9.58
CA MET A 5 11.08 11.19 -10.36
C MET A 5 10.67 11.25 -11.83
N PRO A 6 10.93 12.38 -12.50
CA PRO A 6 10.66 12.48 -13.93
C PRO A 6 11.59 11.56 -14.72
N LYS A 7 11.12 11.08 -15.86
CA LYS A 7 11.83 10.12 -16.71
C LYS A 7 13.28 10.52 -17.06
N TRP A 8 13.52 11.81 -17.31
CA TRP A 8 14.88 12.30 -17.59
C TRP A 8 15.85 12.08 -16.41
N TRP A 9 15.35 12.12 -15.17
CA TRP A 9 16.16 11.86 -13.99
C TRP A 9 16.45 10.37 -13.87
N GLU A 10 15.44 9.51 -14.07
CA GLU A 10 15.61 8.07 -14.06
C GLU A 10 16.64 7.61 -15.09
N ASP A 11 16.60 8.18 -16.31
CA ASP A 11 17.55 7.87 -17.38
C ASP A 11 18.98 8.29 -17.04
N ALA A 12 19.14 9.36 -16.28
CA ALA A 12 20.45 9.85 -15.81
C ALA A 12 20.98 9.04 -14.61
N HIS A 13 20.14 8.28 -13.90
CA HIS A 13 20.49 7.55 -12.69
C HIS A 13 20.19 6.04 -12.82
N PRO A 14 20.87 5.30 -13.71
CA PRO A 14 20.55 3.90 -14.00
C PRO A 14 20.75 2.97 -12.79
N ARG A 15 21.54 3.37 -11.80
CA ARG A 15 21.73 2.62 -10.54
C ARG A 15 20.55 2.78 -9.56
N ALA A 16 19.74 3.83 -9.72
CA ALA A 16 18.53 4.03 -8.93
C ALA A 16 17.35 3.19 -9.44
N GLN A 17 17.48 2.60 -10.62
CA GLN A 17 16.38 1.89 -11.27
C GLN A 17 16.20 0.47 -10.72
N CYS A 18 14.96 0.11 -10.48
CA CYS A 18 14.52 -1.26 -10.30
C CYS A 18 14.67 -2.04 -11.60
N ARG A 19 15.05 -3.30 -11.52
CA ARG A 19 15.25 -4.18 -12.68
C ARG A 19 14.38 -5.42 -12.58
N ASP A 20 13.81 -5.83 -13.72
CA ASP A 20 13.22 -7.15 -13.83
C ASP A 20 14.31 -8.25 -14.00
N ALA A 21 13.87 -9.50 -14.11
CA ALA A 21 14.79 -10.63 -14.25
C ALA A 21 15.56 -10.65 -15.59
N GLN A 22 15.13 -9.89 -16.58
CA GLN A 22 15.79 -9.69 -17.87
C GLN A 22 16.73 -8.48 -17.86
N GLY A 23 16.79 -7.75 -16.73
CA GLY A 23 17.61 -6.56 -16.58
C GLY A 23 16.97 -5.29 -17.15
N MET A 24 15.72 -5.35 -17.57
CA MET A 24 14.99 -4.17 -18.06
C MET A 24 14.60 -3.25 -16.89
N SER A 25 14.68 -1.94 -17.13
CA SER A 25 14.23 -0.96 -16.16
C SER A 25 12.71 -0.96 -16.08
N VAL A 26 12.18 -0.99 -14.85
CA VAL A 26 10.73 -1.04 -14.58
C VAL A 26 10.25 0.19 -13.85
N HIS A 27 11.06 0.73 -12.95
CA HIS A 27 10.79 1.89 -12.12
C HIS A 27 12.01 2.21 -11.25
N LEU A 28 11.85 2.99 -10.18
CA LEU A 28 12.88 3.19 -9.18
C LEU A 28 12.89 2.08 -8.13
N SER A 29 14.08 1.75 -7.64
CA SER A 29 14.27 0.74 -6.60
C SER A 29 14.09 1.36 -5.22
N PHE A 30 13.30 0.73 -4.36
CA PHE A 30 13.19 1.12 -2.94
C PHE A 30 14.50 0.92 -2.17
N SER A 31 15.45 0.14 -2.70
CA SER A 31 16.83 0.04 -2.18
C SER A 31 17.72 1.23 -2.57
N SER A 32 17.26 2.12 -3.46
CA SER A 32 18.10 3.17 -4.01
C SER A 32 18.37 4.30 -3.01
N GLY A 33 19.61 4.42 -2.59
CA GLY A 33 20.08 5.59 -1.83
C GLY A 33 20.05 6.89 -2.64
N GLU A 34 20.22 6.83 -3.97
CA GLU A 34 20.15 7.99 -4.86
C GLU A 34 18.73 8.55 -4.92
N TRP A 35 17.72 7.68 -5.05
CA TRP A 35 16.33 8.10 -5.02
C TRP A 35 15.95 8.73 -3.66
N LEU A 36 16.30 8.09 -2.57
CA LEU A 36 16.06 8.63 -1.22
C LEU A 36 16.72 10.01 -1.03
N ALA A 37 17.94 10.18 -1.53
CA ALA A 37 18.67 11.44 -1.41
C ALA A 37 17.99 12.58 -2.20
N VAL A 38 17.56 12.32 -3.43
CA VAL A 38 16.87 13.35 -4.23
C VAL A 38 15.48 13.66 -3.65
N CYS A 39 14.75 12.68 -3.12
CA CYS A 39 13.50 12.92 -2.40
C CYS A 39 13.72 13.86 -1.21
N SER A 40 14.76 13.62 -0.42
CA SER A 40 15.09 14.49 0.71
C SER A 40 15.38 15.92 0.27
N HIS A 41 16.14 16.11 -0.82
CA HIS A 41 16.41 17.41 -1.39
C HIS A 41 15.14 18.12 -1.94
N VAL A 42 14.25 17.37 -2.59
CA VAL A 42 12.96 17.91 -3.07
C VAL A 42 12.12 18.39 -1.89
N MET A 43 12.06 17.62 -0.82
CA MET A 43 11.33 17.99 0.40
C MET A 43 11.90 19.25 1.06
N GLU A 44 13.24 19.40 1.13
CA GLU A 44 13.90 20.62 1.63
C GLU A 44 13.54 21.84 0.81
N ARG A 45 13.57 21.72 -0.52
CA ARG A 45 13.20 22.82 -1.42
C ARG A 45 11.72 23.17 -1.33
N PHE A 46 10.86 22.18 -1.20
CA PHE A 46 9.42 22.38 -1.06
C PHE A 46 9.08 23.10 0.25
N GLN A 47 9.69 22.66 1.37
CA GLN A 47 9.48 23.31 2.67
C GLN A 47 9.97 24.77 2.64
N ARG A 48 11.14 25.02 2.07
CA ARG A 48 11.65 26.39 1.92
C ARG A 48 10.70 27.25 1.10
N TRP A 49 10.18 26.75 0.00
CA TRP A 49 9.18 27.46 -0.79
C TRP A 49 7.89 27.74 -0.01
N LEU A 50 7.40 26.80 0.79
CA LEU A 50 6.25 27.02 1.67
C LEU A 50 6.50 28.16 2.66
N GLU A 51 7.68 28.19 3.28
CA GLU A 51 8.07 29.23 4.25
C GLU A 51 8.22 30.60 3.58
N GLU A 52 8.93 30.68 2.47
CA GLU A 52 9.14 31.92 1.71
C GLU A 52 7.83 32.50 1.15
N SER A 53 6.89 31.65 0.75
CA SER A 53 5.57 32.06 0.26
C SER A 53 4.55 32.33 1.38
N GLY A 54 4.87 31.97 2.63
CA GLY A 54 3.97 32.08 3.78
C GLY A 54 2.81 31.07 3.77
N TRP A 55 2.90 30.01 2.97
CA TRP A 55 1.92 28.93 2.93
C TRP A 55 2.11 27.90 4.03
N ASP A 56 3.30 27.81 4.65
CA ASP A 56 3.63 26.85 5.70
C ASP A 56 2.64 26.88 6.88
N ARG A 57 2.10 28.04 7.20
CA ARG A 57 1.08 28.25 8.27
C ARG A 57 -0.25 27.54 8.02
N TYR A 58 -0.51 27.13 6.77
CA TYR A 58 -1.74 26.40 6.41
C TYR A 58 -1.50 24.91 6.23
N VAL A 59 -0.25 24.44 6.29
CA VAL A 59 0.12 23.05 6.12
C VAL A 59 0.30 22.40 7.49
N ILE A 60 -0.65 21.56 7.87
CA ILE A 60 -0.61 20.84 9.16
C ILE A 60 0.26 19.59 9.11
N GLY A 61 0.49 19.03 7.92
CA GLY A 61 1.26 17.82 7.74
C GLY A 61 1.43 17.43 6.28
N TRP A 62 2.22 16.40 6.06
CA TRP A 62 2.47 15.84 4.75
C TRP A 62 1.99 14.39 4.70
N HIS A 63 1.27 14.05 3.65
CA HIS A 63 1.00 12.69 3.24
C HIS A 63 2.02 12.33 2.16
N LEU A 64 2.99 11.48 2.50
CA LEU A 64 4.06 11.06 1.61
C LEU A 64 3.59 9.88 0.77
N ALA A 65 3.92 9.94 -0.52
CA ALA A 65 3.50 8.96 -1.51
C ALA A 65 4.66 8.70 -2.47
N ALA A 66 4.89 7.45 -2.80
CA ALA A 66 5.94 6.99 -3.71
C ALA A 66 5.58 5.60 -4.27
N GLY A 67 6.24 5.19 -5.33
CA GLY A 67 6.00 3.89 -5.98
C GLY A 67 4.79 3.89 -6.89
N ASN A 68 4.44 2.71 -7.40
CA ASN A 68 3.33 2.59 -8.33
C ASN A 68 2.02 3.04 -7.68
N THR A 69 1.20 3.76 -8.43
CA THR A 69 -0.03 4.39 -7.92
C THR A 69 0.16 5.26 -6.67
N GLU A 70 1.44 5.58 -6.33
CA GLU A 70 1.81 6.43 -5.19
C GLU A 70 1.54 5.78 -3.81
N GLU A 71 1.25 4.49 -3.79
CA GLU A 71 0.86 3.72 -2.61
C GLU A 71 2.01 2.91 -2.00
N PHE A 72 3.26 3.20 -2.32
CA PHE A 72 4.44 2.39 -1.97
C PHE A 72 4.38 0.96 -2.51
N ILE A 73 3.58 0.73 -3.55
CA ILE A 73 3.49 -0.56 -4.23
C ILE A 73 4.57 -0.65 -5.31
N ARG A 74 5.06 -1.85 -5.53
CA ARG A 74 5.99 -2.11 -6.62
C ARG A 74 5.28 -2.12 -7.98
N PRO A 75 5.87 -1.49 -9.03
CA PRO A 75 5.11 -1.11 -10.24
C PRO A 75 4.62 -2.26 -11.11
N THR A 76 5.21 -3.43 -11.06
CA THR A 76 4.90 -4.51 -11.99
C THR A 76 3.91 -5.54 -11.49
N ILE A 77 3.25 -5.23 -10.41
CA ILE A 77 2.25 -6.10 -9.81
C ILE A 77 1.14 -6.50 -10.80
N HIS A 78 0.70 -5.55 -11.63
CA HIS A 78 -0.33 -5.81 -12.63
C HIS A 78 0.18 -6.52 -13.89
N ALA A 79 1.50 -6.55 -14.09
CA ALA A 79 2.13 -7.16 -15.26
C ALA A 79 2.73 -8.55 -14.98
N HIS A 80 2.57 -9.08 -13.76
CA HIS A 80 3.18 -10.33 -13.31
C HIS A 80 4.70 -10.42 -13.56
N GLN A 81 5.37 -9.27 -13.57
CA GLN A 81 6.81 -9.19 -13.76
C GLN A 81 7.49 -9.15 -12.40
N PHE A 82 8.27 -10.15 -12.10
CA PHE A 82 9.04 -10.18 -10.86
C PHE A 82 10.18 -9.16 -10.88
N GLN A 83 10.35 -8.48 -9.75
CA GLN A 83 11.41 -7.52 -9.47
C GLN A 83 11.72 -7.58 -7.97
N ASP A 84 12.72 -6.99 -7.38
CA ASP A 84 13.76 -6.15 -7.95
C ASP A 84 15.07 -6.95 -8.09
N TYR A 85 15.64 -6.99 -9.27
CA TYR A 85 16.92 -7.69 -9.55
C TYR A 85 18.06 -6.68 -9.74
N SER A 86 17.89 -5.42 -9.30
CA SER A 86 18.95 -4.41 -9.37
C SER A 86 20.14 -4.73 -8.46
N GLU A 87 21.26 -4.08 -8.73
CA GLU A 87 22.45 -4.18 -7.88
C GLU A 87 22.15 -3.67 -6.46
N ALA A 88 21.45 -2.53 -6.36
CA ALA A 88 21.05 -1.95 -5.08
C ALA A 88 20.19 -2.92 -4.24
N SER A 89 19.25 -3.63 -4.87
CA SER A 89 18.43 -4.61 -4.15
C SER A 89 19.24 -5.85 -3.73
N ARG A 90 20.20 -6.31 -4.54
CA ARG A 90 21.11 -7.41 -4.14
C ARG A 90 21.98 -7.05 -2.94
N GLU A 91 22.56 -5.86 -2.97
CA GLU A 91 23.38 -5.35 -1.85
C GLU A 91 22.54 -5.21 -0.57
N ALA A 92 21.34 -4.63 -0.68
CA ALA A 92 20.43 -4.47 0.45
C ALA A 92 19.95 -5.81 1.00
N PHE A 93 19.68 -6.79 0.14
CA PHE A 93 19.31 -8.15 0.56
C PHE A 93 20.44 -8.84 1.34
N ALA A 94 21.68 -8.72 0.89
CA ALA A 94 22.84 -9.25 1.60
C ALA A 94 22.98 -8.64 3.00
N LEU A 95 22.82 -7.32 3.13
CA LEU A 95 22.85 -6.62 4.42
C LEU A 95 21.71 -7.05 5.34
N TRP A 96 20.50 -7.21 4.79
CA TRP A 96 19.36 -7.70 5.58
C TRP A 96 19.56 -9.14 6.07
N LEU A 97 20.17 -10.00 5.25
CA LEU A 97 20.52 -11.36 5.67
C LEU A 97 21.60 -11.36 6.77
N GLU A 98 22.59 -10.47 6.68
CA GLU A 98 23.60 -10.29 7.71
C GLU A 98 22.98 -9.85 9.03
N GLU A 99 22.08 -8.88 9.00
CA GLU A 99 21.33 -8.44 10.19
C GLU A 99 20.48 -9.59 10.79
N LYS A 100 19.80 -10.37 9.95
CA LYS A 100 18.91 -11.44 10.39
C LYS A 100 19.65 -12.64 10.97
N TYR A 101 20.72 -13.08 10.29
CA TYR A 101 21.43 -14.32 10.63
C TYR A 101 22.69 -14.13 11.43
N GLU A 102 23.24 -12.91 11.48
CA GLU A 102 24.46 -12.51 12.19
C GLU A 102 25.74 -13.19 11.65
N THR A 103 25.67 -14.46 11.25
CA THR A 103 26.80 -15.21 10.70
C THR A 103 26.40 -15.98 9.44
N ILE A 104 27.38 -16.16 8.54
CA ILE A 104 27.14 -16.92 7.30
C ILE A 104 26.83 -18.40 7.59
N ASP A 105 27.37 -18.95 8.68
CA ASP A 105 27.11 -20.35 9.06
C ASP A 105 25.65 -20.55 9.45
N ARG A 106 25.02 -19.62 10.17
CA ARG A 106 23.59 -19.66 10.48
C ARG A 106 22.72 -19.54 9.24
N LEU A 107 23.09 -18.69 8.30
CA LEU A 107 22.40 -18.59 7.01
C LEU A 107 22.52 -19.91 6.25
N ASN A 108 23.72 -20.47 6.17
CA ASN A 108 23.98 -21.71 5.47
C ASN A 108 23.22 -22.90 6.08
N GLU A 109 23.11 -22.93 7.41
CA GLU A 109 22.28 -23.91 8.11
C GLU A 109 20.80 -23.76 7.75
N ALA A 110 20.26 -22.54 7.84
CA ALA A 110 18.86 -22.25 7.58
C ALA A 110 18.44 -22.53 6.10
N TRP A 111 19.32 -22.24 5.16
CA TRP A 111 19.06 -22.45 3.74
C TRP A 111 19.57 -23.76 3.16
N HIS A 112 20.24 -24.58 3.97
CA HIS A 112 20.94 -25.80 3.54
C HIS A 112 21.91 -25.54 2.37
N THR A 113 22.70 -24.48 2.47
CA THR A 113 23.65 -24.01 1.45
C THR A 113 25.08 -24.00 1.95
N ARG A 114 26.02 -23.58 1.10
CA ARG A 114 27.45 -23.41 1.43
C ARG A 114 27.97 -22.13 0.78
N LEU A 115 27.32 -21.00 1.10
CA LEU A 115 27.74 -19.69 0.62
C LEU A 115 29.03 -19.26 1.35
N GLY A 116 29.91 -18.58 0.64
CA GLY A 116 31.16 -18.03 1.20
C GLY A 116 30.93 -16.74 2.00
N GLY A 117 29.86 -15.99 1.70
CA GLY A 117 29.48 -14.76 2.36
C GLY A 117 28.04 -14.37 2.03
N PHE A 118 27.49 -13.38 2.71
CA PHE A 118 26.12 -12.90 2.48
C PHE A 118 25.92 -12.33 1.06
N GLN A 119 26.97 -11.74 0.49
CA GLN A 119 26.96 -11.20 -0.89
C GLN A 119 26.78 -12.29 -1.95
N ASP A 120 27.00 -13.57 -1.62
CA ASP A 120 26.79 -14.69 -2.51
C ASP A 120 25.31 -15.12 -2.58
N ALA A 121 24.49 -14.61 -1.68
CA ALA A 121 23.06 -14.87 -1.67
C ALA A 121 22.39 -14.20 -2.88
N ARG A 122 21.89 -15.01 -3.80
CA ARG A 122 21.17 -14.52 -4.97
C ARG A 122 19.68 -14.27 -4.67
N ILE A 123 19.11 -13.28 -5.34
CA ILE A 123 17.67 -13.08 -5.39
C ILE A 123 17.02 -14.30 -6.07
N PRO A 124 15.91 -14.85 -5.53
CA PRO A 124 15.22 -15.97 -6.15
C PRO A 124 14.79 -15.67 -7.59
N THR A 125 14.94 -16.63 -8.46
CA THR A 125 14.53 -16.51 -9.88
C THR A 125 13.01 -16.37 -10.01
N PRO A 126 12.49 -15.86 -11.14
CA PRO A 126 11.04 -15.82 -11.39
C PRO A 126 10.35 -17.17 -11.19
N ALA A 127 10.97 -18.27 -11.59
CA ALA A 127 10.40 -19.60 -11.41
C ALA A 127 10.31 -20.00 -9.93
N GLU A 128 11.32 -19.68 -9.11
CA GLU A 128 11.31 -19.94 -7.67
C GLU A 128 10.29 -19.04 -6.95
N ARG A 129 10.01 -17.86 -7.48
CA ARG A 129 9.02 -16.95 -6.93
C ARG A 129 7.59 -17.33 -7.33
N ALA A 130 7.38 -17.75 -8.58
CA ALA A 130 6.06 -18.04 -9.14
C ALA A 130 5.42 -19.31 -8.57
N TYR A 131 6.23 -20.32 -8.22
CA TYR A 131 5.74 -21.64 -7.88
C TYR A 131 6.31 -22.10 -6.55
N GLY A 132 5.44 -22.66 -5.70
CA GLY A 132 5.86 -23.45 -4.55
C GLY A 132 6.23 -24.88 -4.98
N TRP A 133 7.15 -25.50 -4.26
CA TRP A 133 7.65 -26.84 -4.59
C TRP A 133 6.56 -27.91 -4.51
N ARG A 134 5.57 -27.76 -3.66
CA ARG A 134 4.47 -28.70 -3.45
C ARG A 134 3.08 -28.08 -3.66
N GLY A 135 2.97 -27.14 -4.58
CA GLY A 135 1.72 -26.45 -4.87
C GLY A 135 1.67 -25.04 -4.29
N ASP A 136 0.61 -24.71 -3.58
CA ASP A 136 0.35 -23.35 -3.12
C ASP A 136 1.26 -22.91 -1.96
N LEU A 137 1.62 -23.83 -1.06
CA LEU A 137 2.49 -23.55 0.07
C LEU A 137 3.94 -23.77 -0.27
N ARG A 138 4.79 -22.87 0.21
CA ARG A 138 6.24 -23.02 0.17
C ARG A 138 6.71 -23.95 1.28
N ASP A 139 7.69 -24.77 0.97
CA ASP A 139 8.41 -25.54 1.97
C ASP A 139 9.35 -24.62 2.77
N GLY A 140 9.14 -24.56 4.10
CA GLY A 140 9.89 -23.65 4.96
C GLY A 140 11.40 -23.92 5.04
N ILE A 141 11.86 -25.07 4.56
CA ILE A 141 13.29 -25.43 4.48
C ILE A 141 13.80 -25.30 3.06
N ALA A 142 13.20 -26.03 2.13
CA ALA A 142 13.67 -26.07 0.73
C ALA A 142 13.54 -24.70 0.01
N GLU A 143 12.57 -23.88 0.42
CA GLU A 143 12.28 -22.57 -0.16
C GLU A 143 12.56 -21.41 0.82
N ALA A 144 13.31 -21.65 1.89
CA ALA A 144 13.65 -20.66 2.92
C ALA A 144 14.20 -19.36 2.31
N ARG A 145 15.06 -19.45 1.28
CA ARG A 145 15.57 -18.28 0.56
C ARG A 145 14.47 -17.44 -0.07
N THR A 146 13.46 -18.05 -0.66
CA THR A 146 12.34 -17.32 -1.30
C THR A 146 11.45 -16.66 -0.26
N ILE A 147 11.19 -17.33 0.86
CA ILE A 147 10.44 -16.79 2.00
C ILE A 147 11.20 -15.58 2.57
N ASP A 148 12.49 -15.71 2.82
CA ASP A 148 13.32 -14.62 3.31
C ASP A 148 13.40 -13.45 2.35
N TYR A 149 13.43 -13.73 1.05
CA TYR A 149 13.40 -12.66 0.06
C TYR A 149 12.09 -11.86 0.11
N TYR A 150 10.93 -12.49 0.28
CA TYR A 150 9.67 -11.75 0.40
C TYR A 150 9.55 -10.97 1.72
N ARG A 151 10.11 -11.47 2.81
CA ARG A 151 10.27 -10.70 4.06
C ARG A 151 11.12 -9.46 3.84
N PHE A 152 12.29 -9.63 3.23
CA PHE A 152 13.15 -8.52 2.83
C PHE A 152 12.42 -7.56 1.88
N TYR A 153 11.71 -8.07 0.89
CA TYR A 153 11.02 -7.33 -0.15
C TYR A 153 9.97 -6.36 0.42
N SER A 154 9.23 -6.78 1.43
CA SER A 154 8.29 -5.93 2.17
C SER A 154 9.01 -4.99 3.13
N ARG A 155 10.03 -5.50 3.85
CA ARG A 155 10.84 -4.70 4.76
C ARG A 155 11.55 -3.54 4.08
N GLU A 156 11.95 -3.71 2.85
CA GLU A 156 12.63 -2.68 2.08
C GLU A 156 11.71 -1.49 1.77
N VAL A 157 10.47 -1.77 1.39
CA VAL A 157 9.45 -0.74 1.16
C VAL A 157 9.12 0.02 2.45
N SER A 158 8.89 -0.68 3.54
CA SER A 158 8.62 -0.05 4.83
C SER A 158 9.81 0.76 5.33
N ALA A 159 11.04 0.27 5.16
CA ALA A 159 12.26 0.99 5.54
C ALA A 159 12.47 2.26 4.69
N PHE A 160 12.16 2.21 3.40
CA PHE A 160 12.22 3.40 2.54
C PHE A 160 11.20 4.45 3.00
N ALA A 161 9.95 4.05 3.26
CA ALA A 161 8.91 4.93 3.79
C ALA A 161 9.33 5.57 5.14
N GLN A 162 9.87 4.78 6.06
CA GLN A 162 10.40 5.29 7.34
C GLN A 162 11.52 6.32 7.15
N LYS A 163 12.45 6.08 6.21
CA LYS A 163 13.54 7.02 5.90
C LYS A 163 13.00 8.32 5.32
N LEU A 164 11.99 8.26 4.44
CA LEU A 164 11.32 9.45 3.90
C LEU A 164 10.62 10.26 5.00
N VAL A 165 9.89 9.59 5.90
CA VAL A 165 9.22 10.24 7.04
C VAL A 165 10.25 10.95 7.93
N ARG A 166 11.35 10.28 8.28
CA ARG A 166 12.42 10.90 9.07
C ARG A 166 13.05 12.10 8.36
N ALA A 167 13.23 12.03 7.03
CA ALA A 167 13.71 13.16 6.25
C ALA A 167 12.70 14.33 6.30
N ALA A 168 11.42 14.07 6.09
CA ALA A 168 10.36 15.08 6.16
C ALA A 168 10.25 15.71 7.57
N LYS A 169 10.31 14.91 8.62
CA LYS A 169 10.32 15.39 10.00
C LYS A 169 11.50 16.35 10.27
N ARG A 170 12.71 15.99 9.84
CA ARG A 170 13.89 16.87 9.97
C ARG A 170 13.70 18.19 9.22
N VAL A 171 13.22 18.12 7.97
CA VAL A 171 13.01 19.29 7.10
C VAL A 171 11.99 20.26 7.69
N THR A 172 10.93 19.76 8.31
CA THR A 172 9.88 20.56 8.94
C THR A 172 10.16 20.91 10.41
N GLY A 173 11.30 20.49 10.95
CA GLY A 173 11.65 20.68 12.35
C GLY A 173 10.67 20.00 13.31
N HIS A 174 10.10 18.86 12.93
CA HIS A 174 9.09 18.10 13.67
C HIS A 174 7.80 18.88 14.01
N ARG A 175 7.52 19.96 13.26
CA ARG A 175 6.34 20.81 13.49
C ARG A 175 5.06 20.26 12.85
N GLN A 176 5.20 19.40 11.85
CA GLN A 176 4.10 18.91 11.03
C GLN A 176 3.92 17.40 11.22
N VAL A 177 2.68 16.93 11.09
CA VAL A 177 2.35 15.51 11.11
C VAL A 177 2.74 14.87 9.79
N MET A 178 3.22 13.61 9.85
CA MET A 178 3.67 12.86 8.68
C MET A 178 2.94 11.54 8.56
N GLY A 179 2.36 11.30 7.41
CA GLY A 179 1.73 10.04 7.08
C GLY A 179 2.21 9.46 5.77
N ILE A 180 1.92 8.19 5.58
CA ILE A 180 2.29 7.44 4.39
C ILE A 180 1.09 6.67 3.85
N PHE A 181 1.13 6.45 2.54
CA PHE A 181 0.15 5.61 1.85
C PHE A 181 0.62 4.15 1.90
N TYR A 182 0.12 3.37 2.86
CA TYR A 182 0.53 1.98 3.05
C TYR A 182 -0.59 1.16 3.70
N GLY A 183 -0.96 0.03 3.12
CA GLY A 183 -2.00 -0.80 3.73
C GLY A 183 -2.67 -1.82 2.82
N ASN A 184 -2.05 -2.22 1.71
CA ASN A 184 -2.61 -3.25 0.82
C ASN A 184 -2.39 -4.69 1.34
N MET A 185 -2.31 -4.87 2.66
CA MET A 185 -1.95 -6.15 3.28
C MET A 185 -3.08 -7.19 3.24
N VAL A 186 -4.33 -6.75 3.25
CA VAL A 186 -5.49 -7.69 3.24
C VAL A 186 -5.58 -8.43 1.90
N LEU A 187 -5.05 -7.87 0.82
CA LEU A 187 -4.96 -8.58 -0.46
C LEU A 187 -3.99 -9.77 -0.40
N CYS A 188 -3.17 -9.85 0.64
CA CYS A 188 -2.26 -10.98 0.93
C CYS A 188 -1.33 -11.36 -0.23
N TRP A 189 -0.94 -10.39 -1.07
CA TRP A 189 -0.06 -10.64 -2.19
C TRP A 189 1.38 -10.24 -1.85
N PRO A 190 2.31 -11.20 -1.77
CA PRO A 190 3.71 -10.90 -1.46
C PRO A 190 4.35 -9.90 -2.43
N GLU A 191 3.91 -9.91 -3.69
CA GLU A 191 4.42 -9.00 -4.72
C GLU A 191 4.03 -7.52 -4.51
N HIS A 192 3.02 -7.23 -3.68
CA HIS A 192 2.68 -5.87 -3.26
C HIS A 192 3.72 -5.26 -2.33
N ALA A 193 4.46 -6.12 -1.61
CA ALA A 193 5.45 -5.71 -0.62
C ALA A 193 4.86 -4.89 0.56
N HIS A 194 3.62 -5.16 0.94
CA HIS A 194 2.92 -4.50 2.06
C HIS A 194 2.73 -5.40 3.28
N ASN A 195 3.53 -6.46 3.41
CA ASN A 195 3.48 -7.41 4.52
C ASN A 195 4.47 -7.04 5.63
N ASP A 196 4.53 -5.77 6.04
CA ASP A 196 5.41 -5.25 7.09
C ASP A 196 4.77 -4.03 7.81
N MET A 197 3.45 -4.05 7.97
CA MET A 197 2.69 -2.95 8.55
C MET A 197 2.97 -2.75 10.04
N SER A 198 3.23 -3.83 10.78
CA SER A 198 3.54 -3.79 12.21
C SER A 198 4.71 -2.87 12.55
N VAL A 199 5.73 -2.88 11.71
CA VAL A 199 6.93 -2.01 11.86
C VAL A 199 6.58 -0.53 11.68
N LEU A 200 5.68 -0.21 10.76
CA LEU A 200 5.23 1.17 10.54
C LEU A 200 4.28 1.64 11.66
N LEU A 201 3.45 0.74 12.17
CA LEU A 201 2.59 1.03 13.32
C LEU A 201 3.39 1.29 14.59
N ALA A 202 4.50 0.59 14.78
CA ALA A 202 5.40 0.78 15.91
C ALA A 202 6.27 2.04 15.80
N ASP A 203 6.47 2.61 14.61
CA ASP A 203 7.33 3.78 14.38
C ASP A 203 6.66 5.07 14.85
N LYS A 204 7.25 5.72 15.84
CA LYS A 204 6.72 6.96 16.45
C LYS A 204 6.85 8.19 15.57
N GLU A 205 7.68 8.16 14.53
CA GLU A 205 7.83 9.26 13.58
C GLU A 205 6.69 9.29 12.54
N ILE A 206 6.00 8.17 12.34
CA ILE A 206 4.84 8.06 11.47
C ILE A 206 3.60 8.40 12.30
N ASP A 207 2.94 9.50 11.97
CA ASP A 207 1.78 9.98 12.73
C ASP A 207 0.47 9.34 12.26
N PHE A 208 0.34 8.99 10.97
CA PHE A 208 -0.86 8.35 10.41
C PHE A 208 -0.54 7.47 9.21
N LEU A 209 -1.44 6.55 8.90
CA LEU A 209 -1.41 5.74 7.69
C LEU A 209 -2.64 6.02 6.83
N ALA A 210 -2.54 5.73 5.54
CA ALA A 210 -3.65 5.80 4.62
C ALA A 210 -3.63 4.64 3.62
N SER A 211 -4.81 4.24 3.15
CA SER A 211 -4.99 3.34 2.00
C SER A 211 -6.39 3.50 1.41
N PRO A 212 -6.63 3.05 0.17
CA PRO A 212 -7.99 3.01 -0.35
C PRO A 212 -8.82 1.90 0.30
N PHE A 213 -10.12 1.89 0.00
CA PHE A 213 -10.94 0.71 0.19
C PHE A 213 -10.47 -0.46 -0.68
N ALA A 214 -10.79 -1.69 -0.27
CA ALA A 214 -10.42 -2.87 -1.02
C ALA A 214 -10.93 -2.86 -2.47
N TYR A 215 -10.04 -3.09 -3.43
CA TYR A 215 -10.35 -3.22 -4.84
C TYR A 215 -10.77 -4.67 -5.13
N SER A 216 -11.99 -5.01 -4.80
CA SER A 216 -12.53 -6.35 -5.03
C SER A 216 -13.92 -6.28 -5.67
N ARG A 217 -14.41 -7.43 -6.16
CA ARG A 217 -15.79 -7.56 -6.63
C ARG A 217 -16.84 -7.15 -5.57
N ALA A 218 -16.45 -7.13 -4.30
CA ALA A 218 -17.28 -6.66 -3.21
C ALA A 218 -17.59 -5.15 -3.26
N ARG A 219 -16.92 -4.36 -4.11
CA ARG A 219 -17.32 -2.98 -4.38
C ARG A 219 -18.63 -2.84 -5.15
N ALA A 220 -19.20 -3.95 -5.64
CA ALA A 220 -20.50 -3.92 -6.29
C ALA A 220 -21.60 -3.43 -5.34
N GLN A 221 -22.65 -2.82 -5.93
CA GLN A 221 -23.78 -2.33 -5.16
C GLN A 221 -24.46 -3.46 -4.39
N GLY A 222 -24.78 -3.24 -3.12
CA GLY A 222 -25.45 -4.22 -2.27
C GLY A 222 -24.54 -5.27 -1.63
N ILE A 223 -23.23 -5.21 -1.88
CA ILE A 223 -22.24 -6.11 -1.26
C ILE A 223 -21.41 -5.31 -0.26
N HIS A 224 -21.06 -5.89 0.89
CA HIS A 224 -20.12 -5.30 1.80
C HIS A 224 -18.72 -5.30 1.19
N TRP A 225 -18.03 -4.18 1.24
CA TRP A 225 -16.62 -4.08 0.90
C TRP A 225 -15.83 -3.65 2.13
N GLY A 226 -14.68 -4.24 2.32
CA GLY A 226 -13.83 -3.93 3.47
C GLY A 226 -12.70 -2.96 3.13
N PHE A 227 -11.84 -2.78 4.10
CA PHE A 227 -10.60 -2.04 3.95
C PHE A 227 -9.49 -2.94 3.39
N GLN A 228 -8.49 -2.34 2.77
CA GLN A 228 -7.28 -3.05 2.37
C GLN A 228 -6.30 -3.24 3.53
N ALA A 229 -6.41 -2.41 4.56
CA ALA A 229 -5.54 -2.42 5.72
C ALA A 229 -6.25 -2.94 6.98
N ALA A 230 -5.47 -3.37 7.96
CA ALA A 230 -5.95 -3.69 9.31
C ALA A 230 -6.16 -2.40 10.13
N LEU A 231 -7.25 -1.67 9.89
CA LEU A 231 -7.55 -0.38 10.54
C LEU A 231 -7.56 -0.48 12.06
N ASP A 232 -8.14 -1.54 12.61
CA ASP A 232 -8.20 -1.71 14.06
C ASP A 232 -6.83 -1.91 14.69
N ALA A 233 -5.86 -2.49 13.95
CA ALA A 233 -4.47 -2.53 14.40
C ALA A 233 -3.87 -1.12 14.47
N ALA A 234 -4.15 -0.24 13.51
CA ALA A 234 -3.71 1.16 13.58
C ALA A 234 -4.28 1.87 14.81
N ARG A 235 -5.57 1.66 15.10
CA ARG A 235 -6.22 2.19 16.30
C ARG A 235 -5.60 1.68 17.60
N LEU A 236 -5.23 0.39 17.67
CA LEU A 236 -4.54 -0.19 18.84
C LEU A 236 -3.15 0.45 19.07
N HIS A 237 -2.52 0.94 18.02
CA HIS A 237 -1.26 1.70 18.06
C HIS A 237 -1.47 3.22 18.20
N GLU A 238 -2.70 3.67 18.47
CA GLU A 238 -3.06 5.08 18.62
C GLU A 238 -2.73 5.94 17.39
N LYS A 239 -2.76 5.31 16.18
CA LYS A 239 -2.51 5.99 14.92
C LYS A 239 -3.82 6.24 14.17
N PRO A 240 -4.11 7.50 13.80
CA PRO A 240 -5.16 7.80 12.84
C PRO A 240 -4.96 7.03 11.54
N PHE A 241 -6.04 6.56 10.96
CA PHE A 241 -6.06 5.96 9.65
C PHE A 241 -6.98 6.74 8.72
N PHE A 242 -6.48 7.08 7.54
CA PHE A 242 -7.24 7.79 6.52
C PHE A 242 -7.55 6.85 5.36
N VAL A 243 -8.81 6.80 4.95
CA VAL A 243 -9.23 6.00 3.81
C VAL A 243 -9.46 6.89 2.61
N GLU A 244 -8.79 6.54 1.52
CA GLU A 244 -9.09 7.10 0.21
C GLU A 244 -10.42 6.55 -0.28
N ALA A 245 -11.44 7.39 -0.25
CA ALA A 245 -12.78 7.01 -0.64
C ALA A 245 -13.02 7.34 -2.11
N ASP A 246 -12.46 6.53 -2.99
CA ASP A 246 -12.65 6.57 -4.43
C ASP A 246 -13.98 5.92 -4.84
N VAL A 247 -15.06 6.33 -4.20
CA VAL A 247 -16.40 5.78 -4.37
C VAL A 247 -16.98 6.20 -5.71
N ARG A 248 -17.19 5.23 -6.59
CA ARG A 248 -17.77 5.46 -7.91
C ARG A 248 -19.24 5.89 -7.79
N THR A 249 -19.65 6.86 -8.59
CA THR A 249 -21.01 7.36 -8.68
C THR A 249 -21.61 7.14 -10.06
N SER A 250 -22.86 7.53 -10.27
CA SER A 250 -23.51 7.48 -11.57
C SER A 250 -22.90 8.42 -12.63
N LEU A 251 -21.94 9.26 -12.21
CA LEU A 251 -21.17 10.13 -13.11
C LEU A 251 -19.79 9.56 -13.44
N SER A 252 -19.38 8.46 -12.79
CA SER A 252 -18.09 7.84 -13.06
C SER A 252 -18.11 7.15 -14.41
N GLU A 253 -17.18 7.52 -15.27
CA GLU A 253 -16.94 6.84 -16.55
C GLU A 253 -15.90 5.71 -16.36
N PRO A 254 -15.93 4.67 -17.22
CA PRO A 254 -14.88 3.67 -17.26
C PRO A 254 -13.48 4.31 -17.36
N LEU A 255 -12.50 3.79 -16.64
CA LEU A 255 -11.13 4.34 -16.68
C LEU A 255 -10.51 4.25 -18.07
N SER A 256 -10.84 3.24 -18.87
CA SER A 256 -10.46 3.12 -20.27
C SER A 256 -10.87 4.33 -21.12
N LYS A 257 -12.00 4.97 -20.79
CA LYS A 257 -12.49 6.17 -21.45
C LYS A 257 -11.90 7.45 -20.89
N SER A 258 -11.79 7.54 -19.57
CA SER A 258 -11.32 8.75 -18.86
C SER A 258 -9.80 8.90 -18.91
N LEU A 259 -9.08 7.78 -18.88
CA LEU A 259 -7.61 7.71 -18.86
C LEU A 259 -7.11 6.68 -19.88
N PRO A 260 -7.32 6.89 -21.19
CA PRO A 260 -7.01 5.90 -22.22
C PRO A 260 -5.53 5.52 -22.33
N HIS A 261 -4.64 6.28 -21.68
CA HIS A 261 -3.20 6.04 -21.67
C HIS A 261 -2.68 5.49 -20.34
N ALA A 262 -3.54 5.35 -19.32
CA ALA A 262 -3.11 4.98 -17.97
C ALA A 262 -2.76 3.50 -17.82
N SER A 263 -3.23 2.64 -18.73
CA SER A 263 -2.85 1.22 -18.72
C SER A 263 -2.86 0.62 -20.13
N PRO A 264 -1.75 0.02 -20.56
CA PRO A 264 -1.72 -0.84 -21.74
C PRO A 264 -2.28 -2.25 -21.46
N VAL A 265 -2.57 -2.60 -20.21
CA VAL A 265 -3.11 -3.89 -19.81
C VAL A 265 -4.63 -3.87 -19.93
N ALA A 266 -5.17 -4.88 -20.56
CA ALA A 266 -6.55 -5.09 -20.96
C ALA A 266 -7.61 -4.24 -20.25
N ASN A 267 -8.37 -3.49 -21.01
CA ASN A 267 -9.48 -2.62 -20.59
C ASN A 267 -10.48 -3.31 -19.64
N ASP A 268 -10.56 -4.63 -19.66
CA ASP A 268 -11.50 -5.44 -18.87
C ASP A 268 -11.30 -5.32 -17.36
N ILE A 269 -10.09 -5.06 -16.90
CA ILE A 269 -9.80 -4.90 -15.45
C ILE A 269 -10.43 -3.61 -14.93
N TYR A 270 -10.38 -2.54 -15.71
CA TYR A 270 -10.85 -1.21 -15.31
C TYR A 270 -12.31 -0.92 -15.68
N ASP A 271 -12.92 -1.74 -16.51
CA ASP A 271 -14.32 -1.58 -16.95
C ASP A 271 -15.27 -2.57 -16.23
N GLY A 272 -14.76 -3.38 -15.30
CA GLY A 272 -15.57 -4.29 -14.49
C GLY A 272 -16.41 -3.58 -13.41
N PRO A 273 -17.33 -4.30 -12.75
CA PRO A 273 -18.25 -3.72 -11.75
C PRO A 273 -17.54 -2.99 -10.59
N VAL A 274 -16.30 -3.35 -10.29
CA VAL A 274 -15.48 -2.70 -9.25
C VAL A 274 -15.16 -1.25 -9.64
N TRP A 275 -15.05 -0.98 -10.92
CA TRP A 275 -14.61 0.30 -11.47
C TRP A 275 -15.77 1.15 -12.02
N LEU A 276 -16.96 0.58 -12.09
CA LEU A 276 -18.16 1.26 -12.54
C LEU A 276 -19.04 1.63 -11.35
N GLY A 277 -19.52 2.86 -11.34
CA GLY A 277 -20.48 3.32 -10.35
C GLY A 277 -21.90 2.79 -10.60
N PRO A 278 -22.78 2.90 -9.59
CA PRO A 278 -24.21 2.67 -9.76
C PRO A 278 -24.80 3.54 -10.86
N GLN A 279 -25.80 3.03 -11.56
CA GLN A 279 -26.43 3.76 -12.66
C GLN A 279 -27.39 4.88 -12.21
N THR A 280 -27.69 4.96 -10.90
CA THR A 280 -28.66 5.91 -10.35
C THR A 280 -28.03 6.77 -9.25
N VAL A 281 -28.60 7.95 -9.03
CA VAL A 281 -28.22 8.84 -7.95
C VAL A 281 -28.44 8.17 -6.58
N GLU A 282 -29.57 7.50 -6.41
CA GLU A 282 -29.91 6.79 -5.17
C GLU A 282 -28.89 5.68 -4.87
N GLY A 283 -28.54 4.86 -5.88
CA GLY A 283 -27.52 3.83 -5.73
C GLY A 283 -26.14 4.41 -5.36
N SER A 284 -25.77 5.54 -5.96
CA SER A 284 -24.53 6.25 -5.66
C SER A 284 -24.52 6.78 -4.23
N LEU A 285 -25.60 7.41 -3.77
CA LEU A 285 -25.75 7.85 -2.39
C LEU A 285 -25.72 6.69 -1.41
N GLY A 286 -26.28 5.53 -1.79
CA GLY A 286 -26.16 4.30 -1.00
C GLY A 286 -24.72 3.85 -0.81
N GLN A 287 -23.92 3.86 -1.87
CA GLN A 287 -22.47 3.55 -1.81
C GLN A 287 -21.70 4.55 -0.93
N MET A 288 -21.97 5.84 -1.11
CA MET A 288 -21.34 6.90 -0.29
C MET A 288 -21.74 6.78 1.18
N THR A 289 -23.01 6.43 1.48
CA THR A 289 -23.51 6.23 2.83
C THR A 289 -22.79 5.05 3.51
N ARG A 290 -22.61 3.95 2.79
CA ARG A 290 -21.91 2.78 3.30
C ARG A 290 -20.45 3.11 3.61
N ALA A 291 -19.74 3.76 2.67
CA ALA A 291 -18.37 4.19 2.92
C ALA A 291 -18.24 5.09 4.17
N LEU A 292 -19.17 6.03 4.35
CA LEU A 292 -19.19 6.85 5.56
C LEU A 292 -19.46 6.04 6.82
N ALA A 293 -20.40 5.08 6.78
CA ALA A 293 -20.74 4.24 7.93
C ALA A 293 -19.52 3.38 8.34
N ASP A 294 -18.84 2.74 7.39
CA ASP A 294 -17.64 1.95 7.64
C ASP A 294 -16.55 2.79 8.32
N ILE A 295 -16.32 4.02 7.85
CA ILE A 295 -15.36 4.95 8.46
C ILE A 295 -15.73 5.30 9.91
N LEU A 296 -16.99 5.62 10.17
CA LEU A 296 -17.44 6.02 11.49
C LEU A 296 -17.37 4.86 12.50
N THR A 297 -17.75 3.65 12.08
CA THR A 297 -17.73 2.47 12.94
C THR A 297 -16.31 2.04 13.32
N HIS A 298 -15.33 2.29 12.46
CA HIS A 298 -13.91 1.99 12.74
C HIS A 298 -13.11 3.17 13.28
N SER A 299 -13.77 4.32 13.58
CA SER A 299 -13.09 5.53 14.06
C SER A 299 -11.95 5.99 13.16
N ALA A 300 -12.13 5.83 11.86
CA ALA A 300 -11.19 6.26 10.84
C ALA A 300 -11.59 7.62 10.24
N ALA A 301 -10.75 8.17 9.38
CA ALA A 301 -11.06 9.36 8.60
C ALA A 301 -11.12 8.99 7.10
N LEU A 302 -11.70 9.85 6.27
CA LEU A 302 -11.69 9.69 4.82
C LEU A 302 -11.49 11.03 4.11
N TRP A 303 -11.01 10.94 2.87
CA TRP A 303 -11.24 11.99 1.88
C TRP A 303 -11.97 11.39 0.68
N TRP A 304 -12.88 12.18 0.11
CA TRP A 304 -13.53 11.80 -1.15
C TRP A 304 -12.54 12.00 -2.28
N PHE A 305 -12.17 10.91 -2.92
CA PHE A 305 -11.19 10.93 -3.99
C PHE A 305 -11.84 10.70 -5.34
N ASP A 306 -11.57 11.61 -6.27
CA ASP A 306 -12.09 11.59 -7.64
C ASP A 306 -10.90 11.50 -8.61
N ILE A 307 -10.60 10.29 -9.06
CA ILE A 307 -9.43 10.00 -9.89
C ILE A 307 -9.43 10.81 -11.20
N CYS A 308 -10.63 11.01 -11.80
CA CYS A 308 -10.75 11.59 -13.14
C CYS A 308 -11.42 12.96 -13.16
N GLY A 309 -11.95 13.40 -12.04
CA GLY A 309 -12.77 14.59 -11.93
C GLY A 309 -14.23 14.37 -12.32
N GLY A 310 -15.14 15.08 -11.65
CA GLY A 310 -16.56 15.12 -11.98
C GLY A 310 -17.43 14.01 -11.38
N TRP A 311 -16.87 13.05 -10.67
CA TRP A 311 -17.68 11.96 -10.07
C TRP A 311 -18.71 12.44 -9.07
N TYR A 312 -18.43 13.54 -8.39
CA TYR A 312 -19.30 14.11 -7.36
C TYR A 312 -19.99 15.41 -7.81
N ASP A 313 -19.90 15.78 -9.09
CA ASP A 313 -20.42 17.04 -9.62
C ASP A 313 -21.94 17.01 -9.81
N ARG A 314 -22.67 16.74 -8.71
CA ARG A 314 -24.12 16.87 -8.61
C ARG A 314 -24.52 17.50 -7.27
N PRO A 315 -25.58 18.32 -7.25
CA PRO A 315 -26.07 18.91 -6.00
C PRO A 315 -26.35 17.89 -4.90
N GLU A 316 -26.89 16.72 -5.26
CA GLU A 316 -27.23 15.66 -4.31
C GLU A 316 -25.98 15.06 -3.66
N TYR A 317 -24.91 14.82 -4.42
CA TYR A 317 -23.65 14.29 -3.88
C TYR A 317 -22.93 15.33 -3.03
N MET A 318 -22.89 16.57 -3.48
CA MET A 318 -22.30 17.67 -2.70
C MET A 318 -23.07 17.94 -1.40
N ALA A 319 -24.41 17.81 -1.43
CA ALA A 319 -25.21 17.92 -0.21
C ALA A 319 -24.92 16.77 0.77
N PHE A 320 -24.78 15.56 0.25
CA PHE A 320 -24.37 14.39 1.05
C PHE A 320 -23.00 14.60 1.72
N GLN A 321 -21.99 15.03 0.95
CA GLN A 321 -20.64 15.27 1.50
C GLN A 321 -20.63 16.35 2.59
N ARG A 322 -21.41 17.42 2.44
CA ARG A 322 -21.59 18.41 3.53
C ARG A 322 -22.20 17.78 4.78
N ARG A 323 -23.25 16.97 4.60
CA ARG A 323 -23.90 16.27 5.71
C ARG A 323 -22.96 15.25 6.36
N ALA A 324 -22.18 14.52 5.59
CA ALA A 324 -21.15 13.60 6.06
C ALA A 324 -20.11 14.31 6.94
N ALA A 325 -19.66 15.49 6.53
CA ALA A 325 -18.73 16.29 7.33
C ALA A 325 -19.33 16.78 8.66
N GLU A 326 -20.64 17.11 8.70
CA GLU A 326 -21.35 17.46 9.94
C GLU A 326 -21.43 16.27 10.90
N ILE A 327 -21.79 15.08 10.38
CA ILE A 327 -21.87 13.85 11.17
C ILE A 327 -20.48 13.48 11.72
N ALA A 328 -19.45 13.52 10.88
CA ALA A 328 -18.08 13.22 11.30
C ALA A 328 -17.60 14.19 12.41
N ARG A 329 -17.91 15.49 12.31
CA ARG A 329 -17.58 16.44 13.39
C ARG A 329 -18.32 16.12 14.68
N ALA A 330 -19.61 15.76 14.61
CA ALA A 330 -20.38 15.37 15.78
C ALA A 330 -19.79 14.12 16.45
N SER A 331 -19.38 13.11 15.66
CA SER A 331 -18.78 11.87 16.18
C SER A 331 -17.45 12.10 16.90
N LEU A 332 -16.70 13.15 16.56
CA LEU A 332 -15.45 13.48 17.24
C LEU A 332 -15.68 14.09 18.64
N THR A 333 -16.85 14.69 18.89
CA THR A 333 -17.20 15.34 20.16
C THR A 333 -17.95 14.44 21.12
N ASP A 334 -18.67 13.44 20.60
CA ASP A 334 -19.28 12.42 21.43
C ASP A 334 -18.20 11.40 21.83
N ALA A 335 -18.11 11.14 23.14
CA ALA A 335 -17.32 10.01 23.66
C ALA A 335 -18.04 8.72 23.26
N ALA A 336 -18.03 8.45 21.98
CA ALA A 336 -18.82 7.45 21.33
C ALA A 336 -18.57 6.07 21.98
N GLU A 337 -19.64 5.38 22.21
CA GLU A 337 -19.62 3.96 22.56
C GLU A 337 -18.66 3.24 21.60
N ARG A 338 -17.72 2.50 22.16
CA ARG A 338 -16.79 1.71 21.35
C ARG A 338 -17.60 0.72 20.54
N PRO A 339 -17.33 0.57 19.24
CA PRO A 339 -18.01 -0.45 18.44
C PRO A 339 -17.83 -1.81 19.12
N VAL A 340 -18.92 -2.51 19.31
CA VAL A 340 -18.90 -3.87 19.86
C VAL A 340 -18.71 -4.82 18.69
N SER A 341 -17.50 -5.33 18.55
CA SER A 341 -17.23 -6.39 17.57
C SER A 341 -17.45 -7.74 18.18
N ALA A 342 -18.26 -8.59 17.55
CA ALA A 342 -18.49 -9.96 17.97
C ALA A 342 -17.38 -10.91 17.46
N VAL A 343 -16.68 -10.54 16.40
CA VAL A 343 -15.64 -11.34 15.74
C VAL A 343 -14.38 -10.52 15.58
N CYS A 344 -13.23 -11.15 15.82
CA CYS A 344 -11.91 -10.56 15.55
C CYS A 344 -11.19 -11.41 14.51
N VAL A 345 -10.76 -10.78 13.43
CA VAL A 345 -9.95 -11.41 12.39
C VAL A 345 -8.48 -11.04 12.62
N PHE A 346 -7.65 -12.05 12.86
CA PHE A 346 -6.20 -11.87 12.97
C PHE A 346 -5.56 -12.08 11.60
N VAL A 347 -4.77 -11.11 11.17
CA VAL A 347 -3.99 -11.19 9.94
C VAL A 347 -2.52 -11.34 10.30
N ASP A 348 -1.93 -12.47 9.94
CA ASP A 348 -0.49 -12.68 10.05
C ASP A 348 0.19 -12.14 8.79
N GLU A 349 0.94 -11.04 8.92
CA GLU A 349 1.63 -10.40 7.81
C GLU A 349 2.77 -11.22 7.22
N ASP A 350 3.29 -12.24 7.94
CA ASP A 350 4.30 -13.15 7.41
C ASP A 350 3.70 -14.32 6.61
N ALA A 351 2.45 -14.69 6.90
CA ALA A 351 1.80 -15.82 6.24
C ALA A 351 1.82 -15.75 4.70
N PRO A 352 1.57 -14.60 4.04
CA PRO A 352 1.61 -14.52 2.57
C PRO A 352 2.98 -14.88 1.97
N ASN A 353 4.07 -14.68 2.69
CA ASN A 353 5.43 -15.00 2.22
C ASN A 353 5.63 -16.52 2.07
N HIS A 354 4.80 -17.31 2.73
CA HIS A 354 4.80 -18.77 2.65
C HIS A 354 3.90 -19.34 1.54
N PHE A 355 3.25 -18.47 0.76
CA PHE A 355 2.45 -18.87 -0.39
C PHE A 355 3.09 -18.47 -1.71
N ALA A 356 2.95 -19.31 -2.73
CA ALA A 356 3.29 -18.94 -4.08
C ALA A 356 2.19 -18.05 -4.70
N PRO A 357 2.51 -17.16 -5.65
CA PRO A 357 1.49 -16.38 -6.36
C PRO A 357 0.42 -17.21 -7.06
N SER A 358 0.73 -18.47 -7.42
CA SER A 358 -0.23 -19.45 -7.94
C SER A 358 -1.35 -19.78 -6.94
N ALA A 359 -1.12 -19.54 -5.64
CA ALA A 359 -2.07 -19.77 -4.55
C ALA A 359 -3.10 -18.65 -4.38
N GLY A 360 -3.22 -17.71 -5.32
CA GLY A 360 -4.06 -16.51 -5.17
C GLY A 360 -5.49 -16.78 -4.71
N GLY A 361 -6.10 -17.89 -5.18
CA GLY A 361 -7.42 -18.31 -4.72
C GLY A 361 -7.44 -18.78 -3.26
N THR A 362 -6.41 -19.49 -2.82
CA THR A 362 -6.28 -19.96 -1.42
C THR A 362 -6.10 -18.78 -0.47
N LEU A 363 -5.21 -17.84 -0.82
CA LEU A 363 -4.98 -16.61 -0.03
C LEU A 363 -6.24 -15.77 0.07
N ALA A 364 -6.97 -15.58 -1.05
CA ALA A 364 -8.22 -14.84 -1.06
C ALA A 364 -9.27 -15.48 -0.13
N ALA A 365 -9.40 -16.81 -0.14
CA ALA A 365 -10.33 -17.53 0.71
C ALA A 365 -9.99 -17.44 2.21
N LEU A 366 -8.71 -17.28 2.55
CA LEU A 366 -8.27 -17.22 3.95
C LEU A 366 -8.59 -15.88 4.63
N ILE A 367 -8.50 -14.76 3.94
CA ILE A 367 -8.70 -13.42 4.54
C ILE A 367 -9.73 -12.57 3.76
N PRO A 368 -9.48 -12.15 2.50
CA PRO A 368 -10.37 -11.22 1.83
C PRO A 368 -11.81 -11.71 1.70
N ASP A 369 -12.01 -12.96 1.29
CA ASP A 369 -13.36 -13.51 1.11
C ASP A 369 -14.08 -13.67 2.46
N GLN A 370 -13.37 -14.09 3.52
CA GLN A 370 -13.97 -14.17 4.85
C GLN A 370 -14.39 -12.80 5.39
N MET A 371 -13.60 -11.76 5.16
CA MET A 371 -13.96 -10.40 5.56
C MET A 371 -15.23 -9.91 4.84
N VAL A 372 -15.39 -10.24 3.56
CA VAL A 372 -16.61 -9.91 2.79
C VAL A 372 -17.82 -10.66 3.37
N GLU A 373 -17.69 -11.94 3.68
CA GLU A 373 -18.79 -12.75 4.22
C GLU A 373 -19.17 -12.33 5.65
N LEU A 374 -18.19 -12.01 6.50
CA LEU A 374 -18.44 -11.48 7.85
C LEU A 374 -19.17 -10.14 7.79
N GLY A 375 -18.72 -9.22 6.95
CA GLY A 375 -19.40 -7.95 6.76
C GLY A 375 -20.81 -8.10 6.20
N ALA A 376 -21.04 -9.06 5.30
CA ALA A 376 -22.38 -9.38 4.79
C ALA A 376 -23.29 -9.95 5.89
N ALA A 377 -22.73 -10.67 6.85
CA ALA A 377 -23.45 -11.18 8.02
C ALA A 377 -23.71 -10.13 9.10
N GLY A 378 -23.13 -8.93 8.98
CA GLY A 378 -23.23 -7.85 9.95
C GLY A 378 -22.34 -8.08 11.19
N ALA A 379 -21.25 -8.81 11.05
CA ALA A 379 -20.33 -9.15 12.14
C ALA A 379 -19.20 -8.13 12.27
#